data_0b05ec9c5bb3e86b25eceb52743b513c
#
_entry.id   0b05ec9c5bb3e86b25eceb52743b513c
#
_cell.length_a   1.000
_cell.length_b   1.000
_cell.length_c   1.000
_cell.angle_alpha   90.00
_cell.angle_beta   90.00
_cell.angle_gamma   90.00
#
_symmetry.space_group_name_H-M   'P 1'
#
loop_
_entity.id
_entity.type
_entity.pdbx_description
1 polymer ?
#
loop_
_entity_poly.entity_id
_entity_poly.type
_entity_poly.pdbx_seq_one_letter_code
_entity_poly.pdbx_strand_id
1 'polypeptide(L)'
;VLHYLVLPVILSLLAYGFWISPNFKEIASGVAIFLFGMLFLEEGFKKFSGGVLEIVLQKSTDKLYKSLFFGVIATTIMQSSSLVSVLTISFLGAGLIGLAQGIGIIFGANLGTTTGAWLVAGFGLKVDIAAYAMPMLVFGIVLIFQKSRNLNGVGYILAGLGFLFLGIHYMKEGFEAFKATIDLASLSVTGVKGLLIFTAIGVFATVVMQSSHATLVLIITALAAGQISYENALALAIGANVGTTITAIIGSMSSNIEGKRLAAAHLIFNAVTGLIAILLIHQIMFSVDYLSTILGIAEDDYTLKLAVFHTLFNTIGILVMLPFIDNLVKFLEKAIGVKESGEEKAIDTVKYLNDSVLEFPTTLMSAIYKETRHLYENAFEIIANGLNLKSRRIVSSADLDEVIKDVYSNTPVDMDDLYNRKIKGIYGDIIDYATKAQGKFPAEKIDEIYAIKLANRDIVEALKDTKHLQKNIIKYAKSKNSYIRDEYNKIRKNLAEVLRNINIIATTDEEDVMMLLLSKAKIHAKQNDVLTNGTLDELIRNRLITNEMATSLMNDSTYAYNISKNLVAMAEAIFIPKTSDIKNIDNHMIINEEDIKTMMEEKAKIEKEVQKQEKTEKKKEEL
;
A
#
# COMPACT_ATOMS: atom_id res chain seq x y z
N VAL A 1 -16.44 7.01 24.20
CA VAL A 1 -17.11 8.01 25.07
C VAL A 1 -16.66 9.42 24.72
N LEU A 2 -15.35 9.67 24.55
CA LEU A 2 -14.82 11.02 24.21
C LEU A 2 -15.39 11.57 22.89
N HIS A 3 -15.50 10.74 21.87
CA HIS A 3 -16.04 11.10 20.55
C HIS A 3 -17.51 11.56 20.60
N TYR A 4 -18.32 10.97 21.50
CA TYR A 4 -19.75 11.35 21.66
C TYR A 4 -19.93 12.69 22.37
N LEU A 5 -18.92 13.18 23.10
CA LEU A 5 -18.98 14.46 23.80
C LEU A 5 -18.38 15.63 23.01
N VAL A 6 -17.33 15.36 22.23
CA VAL A 6 -16.60 16.41 21.47
C VAL A 6 -17.49 17.06 20.41
N LEU A 7 -18.21 16.26 19.61
CA LEU A 7 -19.08 16.79 18.55
C LEU A 7 -20.21 17.69 19.08
N PRO A 8 -20.99 17.29 20.09
CA PRO A 8 -22.02 18.18 20.69
C PRO A 8 -21.43 19.47 21.27
N VAL A 9 -20.24 19.41 21.88
CA VAL A 9 -19.58 20.62 22.42
C VAL A 9 -19.18 21.57 21.29
N ILE A 10 -18.58 21.07 20.21
CA ILE A 10 -18.23 21.91 19.05
C ILE A 10 -19.48 22.53 18.44
N LEU A 11 -20.54 21.75 18.21
CA LEU A 11 -21.78 22.25 17.63
C LEU A 11 -22.46 23.30 18.56
N SER A 12 -22.41 23.12 19.88
CA SER A 12 -22.95 24.09 20.83
C SER A 12 -22.15 25.39 20.83
N LEU A 13 -20.81 25.31 20.77
CA LEU A 13 -19.94 26.49 20.68
C LEU A 13 -20.16 27.25 19.37
N LEU A 14 -20.30 26.57 18.25
CA LEU A 14 -20.61 27.18 16.96
C LEU A 14 -21.98 27.85 16.98
N ALA A 15 -23.02 27.17 17.49
CA ALA A 15 -24.37 27.73 17.62
C ALA A 15 -24.39 28.97 18.49
N TYR A 16 -23.68 28.96 19.62
CA TYR A 16 -23.52 30.11 20.50
C TYR A 16 -22.79 31.26 19.82
N GLY A 17 -21.69 30.98 19.09
CA GLY A 17 -20.94 31.96 18.31
C GLY A 17 -21.81 32.61 17.22
N PHE A 18 -22.62 31.81 16.50
CA PHE A 18 -23.56 32.32 15.49
C PHE A 18 -24.67 33.20 16.06
N TRP A 19 -25.10 32.91 17.31
CA TRP A 19 -26.06 33.73 17.98
C TRP A 19 -25.52 35.10 18.39
N ILE A 20 -24.27 35.16 18.84
CA ILE A 20 -23.64 36.39 19.34
C ILE A 20 -23.12 37.29 18.22
N SER A 21 -22.53 36.71 17.16
CA SER A 21 -21.83 37.47 16.14
C SER A 21 -22.23 37.03 14.71
N PRO A 22 -22.95 37.91 13.95
CA PRO A 22 -23.22 37.67 12.54
C PRO A 22 -21.94 37.52 11.72
N ASN A 23 -20.91 38.34 12.00
CA ASN A 23 -19.64 38.32 11.29
C ASN A 23 -18.89 36.99 11.52
N PHE A 24 -18.93 36.42 12.73
CA PHE A 24 -18.40 35.10 13.01
C PHE A 24 -19.12 34.01 12.19
N LYS A 25 -20.43 34.14 12.01
CA LYS A 25 -21.20 33.21 11.16
C LYS A 25 -20.72 33.28 9.69
N GLU A 26 -20.41 34.46 9.19
CA GLU A 26 -19.93 34.65 7.82
C GLU A 26 -18.54 34.03 7.61
N ILE A 27 -17.60 34.30 8.52
CA ILE A 27 -16.27 33.67 8.51
C ILE A 27 -16.39 32.14 8.56
N ALA A 28 -17.18 31.62 9.49
CA ALA A 28 -17.37 30.17 9.66
C ALA A 28 -18.05 29.53 8.43
N SER A 29 -18.99 30.24 7.78
CA SER A 29 -19.59 29.83 6.51
C SER A 29 -18.55 29.77 5.39
N GLY A 30 -17.69 30.80 5.30
CA GLY A 30 -16.58 30.82 4.36
C GLY A 30 -15.62 29.63 4.54
N VAL A 31 -15.27 29.31 5.80
CA VAL A 31 -14.46 28.12 6.14
C VAL A 31 -15.18 26.85 5.72
N ALA A 32 -16.47 26.71 6.00
CA ALA A 32 -17.24 25.53 5.63
C ALA A 32 -17.32 25.31 4.12
N ILE A 33 -17.56 26.40 3.35
CA ILE A 33 -17.58 26.37 1.88
C ILE A 33 -16.19 26.02 1.33
N PHE A 34 -15.13 26.59 1.91
CA PHE A 34 -13.76 26.28 1.53
C PHE A 34 -13.42 24.79 1.75
N LEU A 35 -13.74 24.25 2.94
CA LEU A 35 -13.55 22.83 3.25
C LEU A 35 -14.36 21.93 2.30
N PHE A 36 -15.59 22.33 1.97
CA PHE A 36 -16.40 21.61 1.00
C PHE A 36 -15.77 21.63 -0.39
N GLY A 37 -15.21 22.76 -0.81
CA GLY A 37 -14.42 22.87 -2.05
C GLY A 37 -13.22 21.92 -2.05
N MET A 38 -12.51 21.80 -0.94
CA MET A 38 -11.39 20.86 -0.81
C MET A 38 -11.86 19.40 -0.96
N LEU A 39 -12.98 19.01 -0.34
CA LEU A 39 -13.55 17.66 -0.50
C LEU A 39 -13.91 17.37 -1.97
N PHE A 40 -14.45 18.36 -2.68
CA PHE A 40 -14.75 18.23 -4.11
C PHE A 40 -13.48 18.05 -4.95
N LEU A 41 -12.44 18.85 -4.68
CA LEU A 41 -11.13 18.68 -5.33
C LEU A 41 -10.57 17.28 -5.12
N GLU A 42 -10.58 16.80 -3.88
CA GLU A 42 -10.09 15.47 -3.53
C GLU A 42 -10.87 14.37 -4.27
N GLU A 43 -12.22 14.45 -4.28
CA GLU A 43 -13.06 13.51 -5.00
C GLU A 43 -12.82 13.57 -6.52
N GLY A 44 -12.64 14.78 -7.07
CA GLY A 44 -12.33 14.97 -8.48
C GLY A 44 -11.01 14.32 -8.88
N PHE A 45 -9.96 14.51 -8.09
CA PHE A 45 -8.67 13.88 -8.35
C PHE A 45 -8.71 12.36 -8.19
N LYS A 46 -9.43 11.83 -7.20
CA LYS A 46 -9.65 10.37 -7.05
C LYS A 46 -10.34 9.77 -8.29
N LYS A 47 -11.34 10.46 -8.85
CA LYS A 47 -12.05 10.01 -10.05
C LYS A 47 -11.22 10.16 -11.32
N PHE A 48 -10.56 11.30 -11.48
CA PHE A 48 -9.76 11.62 -12.66
C PHE A 48 -8.51 10.74 -12.75
N SER A 49 -7.82 10.53 -11.63
CA SER A 49 -6.57 9.76 -11.62
C SER A 49 -6.76 8.27 -11.95
N GLY A 50 -7.97 7.72 -11.70
CA GLY A 50 -8.32 6.34 -12.09
C GLY A 50 -7.32 5.26 -11.71
N GLY A 51 -6.50 5.49 -10.69
CA GLY A 51 -5.38 4.62 -10.31
C GLY A 51 -4.03 5.05 -10.90
N VAL A 52 -3.99 6.07 -11.77
CA VAL A 52 -2.72 6.58 -12.36
C VAL A 52 -1.78 7.09 -11.27
N LEU A 53 -2.31 7.80 -10.27
CA LEU A 53 -1.50 8.29 -9.14
C LEU A 53 -0.83 7.14 -8.39
N GLU A 54 -1.56 6.05 -8.17
CA GLU A 54 -1.08 4.85 -7.51
C GLU A 54 0.01 4.16 -8.34
N ILE A 55 -0.16 4.06 -9.67
CA ILE A 55 0.84 3.50 -10.58
C ILE A 55 2.09 4.37 -10.62
N VAL A 56 1.93 5.70 -10.69
CA VAL A 56 3.06 6.64 -10.67
C VAL A 56 3.80 6.55 -9.34
N LEU A 57 3.08 6.49 -8.22
CA LEU A 57 3.67 6.32 -6.90
C LEU A 57 4.52 5.04 -6.85
N GLN A 58 3.98 3.91 -7.26
CA GLN A 58 4.68 2.64 -7.23
C GLN A 58 5.95 2.62 -8.12
N LYS A 59 5.88 3.23 -9.31
CA LYS A 59 6.99 3.26 -10.27
C LYS A 59 8.03 4.35 -9.99
N SER A 60 7.64 5.44 -9.30
CA SER A 60 8.47 6.63 -9.14
C SER A 60 9.06 6.79 -7.74
N THR A 61 8.91 5.80 -6.83
CA THR A 61 9.38 5.90 -5.45
C THR A 61 10.46 4.90 -5.07
N ASP A 62 11.18 4.38 -6.07
CA ASP A 62 12.32 3.46 -5.89
C ASP A 62 13.50 4.11 -5.14
N LYS A 63 13.62 5.46 -5.21
CA LYS A 63 14.68 6.23 -4.55
C LYS A 63 14.10 7.36 -3.71
N LEU A 64 14.78 7.69 -2.60
CA LEU A 64 14.33 8.69 -1.65
C LEU A 64 14.03 10.06 -2.27
N TYR A 65 14.91 10.57 -3.15
CA TYR A 65 14.68 11.87 -3.81
C TYR A 65 13.47 11.85 -4.75
N LYS A 66 13.19 10.72 -5.41
CA LYS A 66 11.99 10.58 -6.23
C LYS A 66 10.73 10.56 -5.37
N SER A 67 10.78 9.90 -4.21
CA SER A 67 9.69 9.87 -3.24
C SER A 67 9.37 11.29 -2.73
N LEU A 68 10.40 12.07 -2.39
CA LEU A 68 10.23 13.46 -1.97
C LEU A 68 9.60 14.29 -3.09
N PHE A 69 10.11 14.19 -4.31
CA PHE A 69 9.59 14.93 -5.45
C PHE A 69 8.14 14.53 -5.80
N PHE A 70 7.82 13.24 -5.71
CA PHE A 70 6.44 12.76 -5.84
C PHE A 70 5.53 13.41 -4.79
N GLY A 71 5.95 13.44 -3.52
CA GLY A 71 5.19 14.08 -2.45
C GLY A 71 4.90 15.58 -2.73
N VAL A 72 5.92 16.32 -3.20
CA VAL A 72 5.76 17.73 -3.60
C VAL A 72 4.72 17.86 -4.71
N ILE A 73 4.90 17.15 -5.82
CA ILE A 73 4.02 17.27 -6.99
C ILE A 73 2.60 16.82 -6.67
N ALA A 74 2.45 15.65 -6.05
CA ALA A 74 1.13 15.11 -5.72
C ALA A 74 0.35 16.07 -4.83
N THR A 75 0.98 16.61 -3.78
CA THR A 75 0.33 17.55 -2.87
C THR A 75 0.05 18.90 -3.54
N THR A 76 0.97 19.40 -4.38
CA THR A 76 0.75 20.64 -5.15
C THR A 76 -0.46 20.52 -6.07
N ILE A 77 -0.60 19.41 -6.77
CA ILE A 77 -1.72 19.19 -7.69
C ILE A 77 -3.02 18.97 -6.92
N MET A 78 -2.99 18.10 -5.91
CA MET A 78 -4.19 17.69 -5.18
C MET A 78 -4.61 18.71 -4.10
N GLN A 79 -3.75 19.64 -3.74
CA GLN A 79 -3.93 20.61 -2.65
C GLN A 79 -4.32 19.96 -1.31
N SER A 80 -3.94 18.67 -1.12
CA SER A 80 -4.29 17.88 0.06
C SER A 80 -3.12 16.97 0.49
N SER A 81 -2.32 17.44 1.45
CA SER A 81 -1.27 16.63 2.08
C SER A 81 -1.87 15.48 2.91
N SER A 82 -3.07 15.65 3.45
CA SER A 82 -3.78 14.60 4.19
C SER A 82 -4.08 13.41 3.29
N LEU A 83 -4.61 13.62 2.07
CA LEU A 83 -4.88 12.54 1.11
C LEU A 83 -3.59 11.84 0.69
N VAL A 84 -2.52 12.61 0.40
CA VAL A 84 -1.21 12.04 0.05
C VAL A 84 -0.65 11.21 1.22
N SER A 85 -0.83 11.67 2.47
CA SER A 85 -0.40 10.93 3.67
C SER A 85 -1.17 9.63 3.85
N VAL A 86 -2.50 9.64 3.72
CA VAL A 86 -3.35 8.43 3.84
C VAL A 86 -3.03 7.44 2.72
N LEU A 87 -2.86 7.93 1.49
CA LEU A 87 -2.40 7.10 0.37
C LEU A 87 -1.04 6.46 0.67
N THR A 88 -0.08 7.22 1.17
CA THR A 88 1.26 6.73 1.52
C THR A 88 1.20 5.68 2.64
N ILE A 89 0.37 5.90 3.68
CA ILE A 89 0.12 4.93 4.76
C ILE A 89 -0.47 3.64 4.20
N SER A 90 -1.42 3.74 3.27
CA SER A 90 -2.04 2.59 2.62
C SER A 90 -1.02 1.78 1.80
N PHE A 91 -0.19 2.45 0.98
CA PHE A 91 0.86 1.80 0.19
C PHE A 91 1.93 1.15 1.05
N LEU A 92 2.35 1.82 2.11
CA LEU A 92 3.30 1.28 3.07
C LEU A 92 2.70 0.08 3.81
N GLY A 93 1.44 0.17 4.23
CA GLY A 93 0.68 -0.91 4.87
C GLY A 93 0.50 -2.13 3.98
N ALA A 94 0.36 -1.94 2.67
CA ALA A 94 0.34 -3.00 1.66
C ALA A 94 1.75 -3.51 1.28
N GLY A 95 2.82 -2.97 1.88
CA GLY A 95 4.20 -3.33 1.57
C GLY A 95 4.62 -2.98 0.14
N LEU A 96 4.00 -1.98 -0.49
CA LEU A 96 4.32 -1.55 -1.87
C LEU A 96 5.51 -0.60 -1.91
N ILE A 97 5.75 0.13 -0.83
CA ILE A 97 6.90 1.01 -0.64
C ILE A 97 7.55 0.75 0.72
N GLY A 98 8.81 1.11 0.88
CA GLY A 98 9.52 1.03 2.16
C GLY A 98 9.27 2.24 3.05
N LEU A 99 9.58 2.14 4.35
CA LEU A 99 9.36 3.22 5.33
C LEU A 99 10.16 4.49 4.97
N ALA A 100 11.41 4.36 4.53
CA ALA A 100 12.23 5.51 4.12
C ALA A 100 11.59 6.27 2.94
N GLN A 101 11.06 5.55 1.95
CA GLN A 101 10.35 6.15 0.82
C GLN A 101 9.06 6.85 1.28
N GLY A 102 8.29 6.21 2.16
CA GLY A 102 7.10 6.81 2.75
C GLY A 102 7.42 8.12 3.49
N ILE A 103 8.51 8.16 4.29
CA ILE A 103 8.99 9.37 4.96
C ILE A 103 9.36 10.45 3.94
N GLY A 104 10.04 10.09 2.86
CA GLY A 104 10.37 11.02 1.77
C GLY A 104 9.13 11.66 1.14
N ILE A 105 8.08 10.86 0.89
CA ILE A 105 6.79 11.36 0.37
C ILE A 105 6.16 12.36 1.35
N ILE A 106 6.12 12.05 2.64
CA ILE A 106 5.56 12.93 3.67
C ILE A 106 6.32 14.25 3.76
N PHE A 107 7.65 14.21 3.71
CA PHE A 107 8.47 15.43 3.68
C PHE A 107 8.15 16.29 2.44
N GLY A 108 8.05 15.65 1.28
CA GLY A 108 7.63 16.31 0.05
C GLY A 108 6.22 16.87 0.13
N ALA A 109 5.28 16.15 0.73
CA ALA A 109 3.91 16.59 0.90
C ALA A 109 3.80 17.86 1.77
N ASN A 110 4.59 17.98 2.83
CA ASN A 110 4.65 19.20 3.64
C ASN A 110 5.13 20.39 2.82
N LEU A 111 6.16 20.23 1.97
CA LEU A 111 6.62 21.29 1.08
C LEU A 111 5.56 21.60 0.01
N GLY A 112 4.92 20.58 -0.58
CA GLY A 112 3.84 20.75 -1.57
C GLY A 112 2.65 21.55 -1.03
N THR A 113 2.32 21.41 0.26
CA THR A 113 1.24 22.18 0.90
C THR A 113 1.48 23.70 0.84
N THR A 114 2.74 24.13 0.78
CA THR A 114 3.06 25.56 0.74
C THR A 114 2.56 26.26 -0.53
N THR A 115 2.35 25.52 -1.62
CA THR A 115 1.82 26.06 -2.88
C THR A 115 0.41 26.62 -2.73
N GLY A 116 -0.39 26.08 -1.79
CA GLY A 116 -1.70 26.62 -1.46
C GLY A 116 -1.63 28.03 -0.85
N ALA A 117 -0.62 28.30 -0.01
CA ALA A 117 -0.40 29.65 0.52
C ALA A 117 -0.09 30.66 -0.60
N TRP A 118 0.75 30.28 -1.57
CA TRP A 118 1.04 31.11 -2.74
C TRP A 118 -0.19 31.36 -3.61
N LEU A 119 -1.01 30.34 -3.81
CA LEU A 119 -2.25 30.45 -4.58
C LEU A 119 -3.23 31.43 -3.92
N VAL A 120 -3.40 31.36 -2.62
CA VAL A 120 -4.31 32.24 -1.87
C VAL A 120 -3.77 33.64 -1.75
N ALA A 121 -2.52 33.82 -1.33
CA ALA A 121 -1.91 35.14 -1.14
C ALA A 121 -1.65 35.88 -2.48
N GLY A 122 -1.26 35.13 -3.53
CA GLY A 122 -0.92 35.70 -4.85
C GLY A 122 -2.13 35.98 -5.72
N PHE A 123 -3.08 35.06 -5.78
CA PHE A 123 -4.26 35.19 -6.63
C PHE A 123 -5.52 35.45 -5.80
N GLY A 124 -5.70 34.66 -4.72
CA GLY A 124 -6.92 34.60 -3.94
C GLY A 124 -7.37 35.91 -3.31
N LEU A 125 -6.48 36.78 -2.96
CA LEU A 125 -6.79 38.05 -2.30
C LEU A 125 -6.70 39.28 -3.23
N LYS A 126 -6.02 39.14 -4.37
CA LYS A 126 -5.71 40.29 -5.29
C LYS A 126 -6.65 40.38 -6.48
N VAL A 127 -7.36 39.32 -6.82
CA VAL A 127 -8.30 39.24 -7.95
C VAL A 127 -9.73 39.17 -7.41
N ASP A 128 -10.71 39.66 -8.15
CA ASP A 128 -12.12 39.42 -7.83
C ASP A 128 -12.47 37.98 -8.11
N ILE A 129 -12.20 37.13 -7.10
CA ILE A 129 -12.32 35.67 -7.20
C ILE A 129 -13.77 35.25 -7.33
N ALA A 130 -14.72 35.98 -6.76
CA ALA A 130 -16.13 35.66 -6.85
C ALA A 130 -16.59 35.66 -8.32
N ALA A 131 -16.02 36.53 -9.16
CA ALA A 131 -16.30 36.55 -10.58
C ALA A 131 -15.87 35.27 -11.33
N TYR A 132 -14.78 34.61 -10.89
CA TYR A 132 -14.31 33.37 -11.50
C TYR A 132 -14.94 32.14 -10.83
N ALA A 133 -15.28 32.21 -9.55
CA ALA A 133 -15.88 31.09 -8.80
C ALA A 133 -17.22 30.66 -9.41
N MET A 134 -18.08 31.63 -9.76
CA MET A 134 -19.42 31.34 -10.27
C MET A 134 -19.43 30.54 -11.60
N PRO A 135 -18.68 30.93 -12.66
CA PRO A 135 -18.57 30.13 -13.86
C PRO A 135 -18.00 28.72 -13.60
N MET A 136 -16.98 28.61 -12.74
CA MET A 136 -16.39 27.30 -12.38
C MET A 136 -17.41 26.37 -11.73
N LEU A 137 -18.28 26.89 -10.85
CA LEU A 137 -19.36 26.11 -10.25
C LEU A 137 -20.36 25.64 -11.31
N VAL A 138 -20.80 26.53 -12.22
CA VAL A 138 -21.77 26.17 -13.26
C VAL A 138 -21.22 25.09 -14.19
N PHE A 139 -20.03 25.29 -14.75
CA PHE A 139 -19.40 24.29 -15.62
C PHE A 139 -19.06 23.00 -14.84
N GLY A 140 -18.58 23.13 -13.59
CA GLY A 140 -18.30 22.01 -12.73
C GLY A 140 -19.52 21.12 -12.53
N ILE A 141 -20.66 21.69 -12.15
CA ILE A 141 -21.90 20.93 -11.95
C ILE A 141 -22.37 20.24 -13.24
N VAL A 142 -22.33 20.95 -14.39
CA VAL A 142 -22.71 20.34 -15.68
C VAL A 142 -21.85 19.12 -16.02
N LEU A 143 -20.55 19.19 -15.74
CA LEU A 143 -19.62 18.10 -15.98
C LEU A 143 -19.76 16.95 -14.97
N ILE A 144 -20.13 17.22 -13.72
CA ILE A 144 -20.40 16.18 -12.70
C ILE A 144 -21.51 15.22 -13.14
N PHE A 145 -22.52 15.71 -13.86
CA PHE A 145 -23.61 14.88 -14.36
C PHE A 145 -23.26 14.04 -15.60
N GLN A 146 -22.06 14.17 -16.15
CA GLN A 146 -21.65 13.36 -17.30
C GLN A 146 -21.35 11.92 -16.90
N LYS A 147 -21.66 10.97 -17.80
CA LYS A 147 -21.38 9.53 -17.58
C LYS A 147 -19.88 9.18 -17.66
N SER A 148 -19.11 9.99 -18.37
CA SER A 148 -17.66 9.79 -18.49
C SER A 148 -16.98 10.07 -17.17
N ARG A 149 -16.23 9.10 -16.66
CA ARG A 149 -15.46 9.22 -15.40
C ARG A 149 -14.51 10.42 -15.41
N ASN A 150 -13.83 10.65 -16.54
CA ASN A 150 -12.89 11.76 -16.69
C ASN A 150 -13.59 13.12 -16.66
N LEU A 151 -14.70 13.28 -17.42
CA LEU A 151 -15.47 14.52 -17.41
C LEU A 151 -16.11 14.78 -16.05
N ASN A 152 -16.62 13.75 -15.41
CA ASN A 152 -17.14 13.82 -14.04
C ASN A 152 -16.06 14.27 -13.06
N GLY A 153 -14.82 13.69 -13.13
CA GLY A 153 -13.68 14.09 -12.30
C GLY A 153 -13.28 15.57 -12.54
N VAL A 154 -13.19 16.01 -13.80
CA VAL A 154 -12.94 17.43 -14.13
C VAL A 154 -14.05 18.32 -13.58
N GLY A 155 -15.30 17.88 -13.62
CA GLY A 155 -16.44 18.57 -13.03
C GLY A 155 -16.27 18.80 -11.52
N TYR A 156 -15.87 17.77 -10.78
CA TYR A 156 -15.57 17.88 -9.35
C TYR A 156 -14.39 18.82 -9.07
N ILE A 157 -13.33 18.79 -9.90
CA ILE A 157 -12.19 19.71 -9.76
C ILE A 157 -12.63 21.16 -9.96
N LEU A 158 -13.38 21.47 -11.04
CA LEU A 158 -13.86 22.82 -11.30
C LEU A 158 -14.83 23.30 -10.21
N ALA A 159 -15.78 22.49 -9.80
CA ALA A 159 -16.69 22.84 -8.71
C ALA A 159 -15.93 23.02 -7.38
N GLY A 160 -14.93 22.19 -7.12
CA GLY A 160 -14.06 22.31 -5.94
C GLY A 160 -13.29 23.62 -5.91
N LEU A 161 -12.67 24.01 -7.02
CA LEU A 161 -12.01 25.32 -7.16
C LEU A 161 -13.00 26.48 -6.98
N GLY A 162 -14.19 26.37 -7.56
CA GLY A 162 -15.23 27.39 -7.41
C GLY A 162 -15.66 27.57 -5.96
N PHE A 163 -15.94 26.48 -5.23
CA PHE A 163 -16.26 26.54 -3.79
C PHE A 163 -15.07 27.03 -2.96
N LEU A 164 -13.85 26.64 -3.28
CA LEU A 164 -12.65 27.10 -2.60
C LEU A 164 -12.52 28.62 -2.70
N PHE A 165 -12.65 29.16 -3.91
CA PHE A 165 -12.60 30.61 -4.12
C PHE A 165 -13.78 31.33 -3.44
N LEU A 166 -14.96 30.80 -3.52
CA LEU A 166 -16.13 31.37 -2.84
C LEU A 166 -15.94 31.39 -1.32
N GLY A 167 -15.36 30.32 -0.76
CA GLY A 167 -15.03 30.25 0.66
C GLY A 167 -14.03 31.33 1.08
N ILE A 168 -12.97 31.57 0.29
CA ILE A 168 -12.00 32.65 0.53
C ILE A 168 -12.71 34.02 0.51
N HIS A 169 -13.59 34.24 -0.46
CA HIS A 169 -14.35 35.47 -0.57
C HIS A 169 -15.18 35.76 0.68
N TYR A 170 -16.00 34.81 1.15
CA TYR A 170 -16.80 34.96 2.36
C TYR A 170 -15.95 35.12 3.63
N MET A 171 -14.83 34.40 3.74
CA MET A 171 -13.91 34.61 4.87
C MET A 171 -13.37 36.06 4.87
N LYS A 172 -12.97 36.60 3.70
CA LYS A 172 -12.47 37.96 3.57
C LYS A 172 -13.53 38.99 3.97
N GLU A 173 -14.72 38.90 3.40
CA GLU A 173 -15.85 39.78 3.76
C GLU A 173 -16.19 39.72 5.24
N GLY A 174 -16.27 38.52 5.81
CA GLY A 174 -16.54 38.34 7.22
C GLY A 174 -15.46 38.96 8.12
N PHE A 175 -14.18 38.84 7.80
CA PHE A 175 -13.10 39.49 8.54
C PHE A 175 -13.11 41.01 8.39
N GLU A 176 -13.39 41.56 7.19
CA GLU A 176 -13.52 42.98 6.98
C GLU A 176 -14.69 43.58 7.80
N ALA A 177 -15.84 42.87 7.83
CA ALA A 177 -16.99 43.27 8.64
C ALA A 177 -16.70 43.11 10.15
N PHE A 178 -15.93 42.12 10.55
CA PHE A 178 -15.54 41.89 11.95
C PHE A 178 -14.64 43.01 12.47
N LYS A 179 -13.74 43.54 11.62
CA LYS A 179 -12.84 44.65 11.94
C LYS A 179 -13.58 45.93 12.36
N ALA A 180 -14.77 46.13 11.82
CA ALA A 180 -15.59 47.29 12.19
C ALA A 180 -16.18 47.20 13.61
N THR A 181 -16.22 46.01 14.20
CA THR A 181 -16.85 45.73 15.50
C THR A 181 -15.84 45.33 16.58
N ILE A 182 -14.81 44.60 16.27
CA ILE A 182 -13.78 44.09 17.21
C ILE A 182 -12.41 44.20 16.54
N ASP A 183 -11.47 44.81 17.23
CA ASP A 183 -10.05 44.82 16.83
C ASP A 183 -9.31 43.68 17.50
N LEU A 184 -9.23 42.51 16.82
CA LEU A 184 -8.48 41.38 17.32
C LEU A 184 -6.97 41.64 17.34
N ALA A 185 -6.48 42.60 16.54
CA ALA A 185 -5.06 42.92 16.56
C ALA A 185 -4.63 43.55 17.90
N SER A 186 -5.55 44.19 18.61
CA SER A 186 -5.31 44.68 19.98
C SER A 186 -5.06 43.57 21.02
N LEU A 187 -5.48 42.33 20.73
CA LEU A 187 -5.21 41.16 21.54
C LEU A 187 -3.87 40.48 21.19
N SER A 188 -3.08 41.08 20.32
CA SER A 188 -1.79 40.53 19.93
C SER A 188 -0.85 40.44 21.13
N VAL A 189 -0.22 39.26 21.27
CA VAL A 189 0.81 39.04 22.30
C VAL A 189 2.14 38.94 21.59
N THR A 190 3.07 39.79 21.94
CA THR A 190 4.39 39.86 21.34
C THR A 190 5.43 38.99 22.05
N GLY A 191 6.56 38.74 21.40
CA GLY A 191 7.70 38.00 21.94
C GLY A 191 7.43 36.50 22.11
N VAL A 192 8.30 35.81 22.85
CA VAL A 192 8.27 34.35 22.99
C VAL A 192 6.93 33.83 23.53
N LYS A 193 6.29 34.57 24.44
CA LYS A 193 4.99 34.18 25.00
C LYS A 193 3.91 34.17 23.91
N GLY A 194 3.86 35.20 23.09
CA GLY A 194 2.94 35.27 21.95
C GLY A 194 3.19 34.16 20.95
N LEU A 195 4.44 33.92 20.62
CA LEU A 195 4.88 32.86 19.70
C LEU A 195 4.36 31.48 20.15
N LEU A 196 4.51 31.13 21.43
CA LEU A 196 4.03 29.84 21.95
C LEU A 196 2.52 29.75 22.01
N ILE A 197 1.81 30.82 22.44
CA ILE A 197 0.36 30.84 22.51
C ILE A 197 -0.24 30.69 21.12
N PHE A 198 0.18 31.47 20.15
CA PHE A 198 -0.38 31.44 18.80
C PHE A 198 0.02 30.14 18.05
N THR A 199 1.20 29.57 18.31
CA THR A 199 1.54 28.24 17.83
C THR A 199 0.55 27.18 18.38
N ALA A 200 0.27 27.21 19.67
CA ALA A 200 -0.71 26.30 20.28
C ALA A 200 -2.13 26.48 19.70
N ILE A 201 -2.55 27.73 19.45
CA ILE A 201 -3.83 28.02 18.79
C ILE A 201 -3.84 27.46 17.36
N GLY A 202 -2.75 27.61 16.60
CA GLY A 202 -2.61 27.07 15.25
C GLY A 202 -2.70 25.53 15.24
N VAL A 203 -2.03 24.87 16.19
CA VAL A 203 -2.16 23.40 16.37
C VAL A 203 -3.63 23.04 16.63
N PHE A 204 -4.26 23.68 17.61
CA PHE A 204 -5.65 23.40 17.96
C PHE A 204 -6.61 23.63 16.79
N ALA A 205 -6.51 24.76 16.10
CA ALA A 205 -7.32 25.05 14.93
C ALA A 205 -7.20 23.97 13.86
N THR A 206 -5.97 23.54 13.56
CA THR A 206 -5.74 22.51 12.55
C THR A 206 -6.25 21.13 13.00
N VAL A 207 -6.12 20.79 14.26
CA VAL A 207 -6.70 19.54 14.83
C VAL A 207 -8.22 19.52 14.69
N VAL A 208 -8.87 20.67 14.95
CA VAL A 208 -10.34 20.80 14.83
C VAL A 208 -10.77 20.76 13.36
N MET A 209 -10.10 21.51 12.49
CA MET A 209 -10.43 21.61 11.06
C MET A 209 -9.93 20.40 10.26
N GLN A 210 -9.01 19.60 10.80
CA GLN A 210 -8.32 18.47 10.15
C GLN A 210 -7.65 18.86 8.80
N SER A 211 -7.37 20.13 8.63
CA SER A 211 -6.77 20.69 7.41
C SER A 211 -5.88 21.87 7.72
N SER A 212 -4.56 21.70 7.58
CA SER A 212 -3.60 22.81 7.70
C SER A 212 -3.76 23.82 6.57
N HIS A 213 -4.18 23.36 5.39
CA HIS A 213 -4.45 24.27 4.27
C HIS A 213 -5.60 25.22 4.61
N ALA A 214 -6.73 24.69 5.11
CA ALA A 214 -7.85 25.54 5.53
C ALA A 214 -7.45 26.49 6.68
N THR A 215 -6.71 25.99 7.67
CA THR A 215 -6.19 26.83 8.75
C THR A 215 -5.29 27.95 8.22
N LEU A 216 -4.40 27.63 7.29
CA LEU A 216 -3.48 28.62 6.71
C LEU A 216 -4.24 29.68 5.89
N VAL A 217 -5.27 29.28 5.13
CA VAL A 217 -6.12 30.22 4.38
C VAL A 217 -6.87 31.15 5.33
N LEU A 218 -7.40 30.63 6.44
CA LEU A 218 -8.02 31.42 7.50
C LEU A 218 -7.02 32.45 8.09
N ILE A 219 -5.77 32.01 8.34
CA ILE A 219 -4.69 32.89 8.83
C ILE A 219 -4.37 33.98 7.81
N ILE A 220 -4.20 33.62 6.53
CA ILE A 220 -3.88 34.56 5.45
C ILE A 220 -4.99 35.60 5.28
N THR A 221 -6.26 35.16 5.33
CA THR A 221 -7.42 36.08 5.22
C THR A 221 -7.54 37.00 6.42
N ALA A 222 -7.32 36.50 7.64
CA ALA A 222 -7.29 37.30 8.86
C ALA A 222 -6.13 38.34 8.84
N LEU A 223 -4.96 37.93 8.34
CA LEU A 223 -3.81 38.83 8.18
C LEU A 223 -4.06 39.90 7.14
N ALA A 224 -4.65 39.55 6.00
CA ALA A 224 -5.03 40.50 4.94
C ALA A 224 -6.04 41.55 5.44
N ALA A 225 -6.99 41.15 6.28
CA ALA A 225 -7.94 42.05 6.92
C ALA A 225 -7.36 42.84 8.09
N GLY A 226 -6.08 42.64 8.44
CA GLY A 226 -5.40 43.29 9.56
C GLY A 226 -5.96 42.90 10.94
N GLN A 227 -6.55 41.73 11.06
CA GLN A 227 -7.11 41.20 12.32
C GLN A 227 -6.07 40.52 13.21
N ILE A 228 -4.94 40.11 12.66
CA ILE A 228 -3.81 39.52 13.39
C ILE A 228 -2.51 40.20 12.95
N SER A 229 -1.53 40.28 13.85
CA SER A 229 -0.20 40.74 13.53
C SER A 229 0.57 39.73 12.68
N TYR A 230 1.56 40.18 11.90
CA TYR A 230 2.40 39.33 11.09
C TYR A 230 3.12 38.24 11.93
N GLU A 231 3.71 38.63 13.07
CA GLU A 231 4.38 37.70 13.99
C GLU A 231 3.45 36.61 14.49
N ASN A 232 2.23 36.96 14.87
CA ASN A 232 1.22 36.00 15.34
C ASN A 232 0.75 35.09 14.19
N ALA A 233 0.67 35.59 12.96
CA ALA A 233 0.36 34.79 11.78
C ALA A 233 1.45 33.75 11.49
N LEU A 234 2.73 34.11 11.64
CA LEU A 234 3.85 33.16 11.53
C LEU A 234 3.75 32.04 12.58
N ALA A 235 3.46 32.40 13.83
CA ALA A 235 3.27 31.43 14.92
C ALA A 235 2.10 30.50 14.67
N LEU A 236 0.96 31.02 14.22
CA LEU A 236 -0.21 30.24 13.82
C LEU A 236 0.14 29.27 12.67
N ALA A 237 0.91 29.71 11.67
CA ALA A 237 1.32 28.87 10.54
C ALA A 237 2.25 27.72 10.96
N ILE A 238 3.18 27.97 11.89
CA ILE A 238 4.01 26.91 12.50
C ILE A 238 3.09 25.90 13.20
N GLY A 239 2.15 26.39 14.00
CA GLY A 239 1.18 25.54 14.71
C GLY A 239 0.31 24.75 13.74
N ALA A 240 -0.16 25.36 12.66
CA ALA A 240 -0.96 24.67 11.63
C ALA A 240 -0.19 23.49 11.01
N ASN A 241 1.10 23.64 10.77
CA ASN A 241 1.96 22.58 10.24
C ASN A 241 2.09 21.41 11.23
N VAL A 242 2.33 21.69 12.50
CA VAL A 242 2.38 20.66 13.55
C VAL A 242 1.03 19.96 13.70
N GLY A 243 -0.07 20.71 13.70
CA GLY A 243 -1.43 20.18 13.83
C GLY A 243 -1.85 19.21 12.71
N THR A 244 -1.25 19.33 11.51
CA THR A 244 -1.53 18.45 10.37
C THR A 244 -1.26 16.97 10.69
N THR A 245 -0.37 16.68 11.61
CA THR A 245 0.00 15.31 11.99
C THR A 245 -1.16 14.48 12.55
N ILE A 246 -2.21 15.14 13.06
CA ILE A 246 -3.40 14.45 13.57
C ILE A 246 -4.08 13.60 12.50
N THR A 247 -4.11 14.05 11.25
CA THR A 247 -4.73 13.30 10.15
C THR A 247 -3.96 12.02 9.83
N ALA A 248 -2.64 12.07 9.85
CA ALA A 248 -1.78 10.89 9.70
C ALA A 248 -1.92 9.93 10.88
N ILE A 249 -2.04 10.44 12.11
CA ILE A 249 -2.27 9.62 13.31
C ILE A 249 -3.61 8.88 13.19
N ILE A 250 -4.69 9.58 12.85
CA ILE A 250 -6.02 8.97 12.67
C ILE A 250 -5.98 7.93 11.55
N GLY A 251 -5.41 8.26 10.38
CA GLY A 251 -5.26 7.34 9.25
C GLY A 251 -4.44 6.09 9.58
N SER A 252 -3.43 6.23 10.44
CA SER A 252 -2.60 5.10 10.86
C SER A 252 -3.26 4.16 11.86
N MET A 253 -4.33 4.57 12.54
CA MET A 253 -5.04 3.72 13.50
C MET A 253 -5.66 2.48 12.85
N SER A 254 -6.08 2.60 11.60
CA SER A 254 -6.62 1.52 10.77
C SER A 254 -5.55 0.75 9.96
N SER A 255 -4.28 1.15 10.08
CA SER A 255 -3.15 0.56 9.36
C SER A 255 -2.35 -0.42 10.24
N ASN A 256 -1.42 -1.14 9.61
CA ASN A 256 -0.46 -2.00 10.30
C ASN A 256 0.63 -1.17 11.01
N ILE A 257 1.65 -1.88 11.51
CA ILE A 257 2.76 -1.26 12.27
C ILE A 257 3.55 -0.24 11.44
N GLU A 258 3.70 -0.49 10.13
CA GLU A 258 4.43 0.39 9.23
C GLU A 258 3.72 1.74 9.05
N GLY A 259 2.39 1.74 8.92
CA GLY A 259 1.62 2.98 8.87
C GLY A 259 1.72 3.79 10.18
N LYS A 260 1.79 3.13 11.34
CA LYS A 260 2.00 3.80 12.64
C LYS A 260 3.39 4.41 12.74
N ARG A 261 4.43 3.73 12.22
CA ARG A 261 5.79 4.27 12.13
C ARG A 261 5.82 5.52 11.26
N LEU A 262 5.12 5.50 10.13
CA LEU A 262 5.04 6.66 9.22
C LEU A 262 4.34 7.85 9.87
N ALA A 263 3.23 7.64 10.58
CA ALA A 263 2.55 8.70 11.32
C ALA A 263 3.43 9.30 12.43
N ALA A 264 4.20 8.48 13.11
CA ALA A 264 5.19 8.94 14.10
C ALA A 264 6.32 9.74 13.44
N ALA A 265 6.82 9.31 12.26
CA ALA A 265 7.80 10.06 11.50
C ALA A 265 7.27 11.45 11.10
N HIS A 266 6.01 11.53 10.66
CA HIS A 266 5.36 12.80 10.32
C HIS A 266 5.26 13.74 11.53
N LEU A 267 4.88 13.21 12.69
CA LEU A 267 4.84 13.98 13.95
C LEU A 267 6.24 14.49 14.33
N ILE A 268 7.26 13.64 14.28
CA ILE A 268 8.65 14.02 14.61
C ILE A 268 9.14 15.10 13.66
N PHE A 269 8.91 14.94 12.35
CA PHE A 269 9.28 15.93 11.35
C PHE A 269 8.68 17.31 11.64
N ASN A 270 7.38 17.40 11.82
CA ASN A 270 6.69 18.67 12.04
C ASN A 270 7.03 19.28 13.41
N ALA A 271 7.22 18.46 14.45
CA ALA A 271 7.64 18.93 15.76
C ALA A 271 9.07 19.50 15.73
N VAL A 272 10.01 18.82 15.07
CA VAL A 272 11.39 19.28 14.90
C VAL A 272 11.45 20.53 14.05
N THR A 273 10.75 20.54 12.91
CA THR A 273 10.68 21.69 11.99
C THR A 273 10.06 22.91 12.69
N GLY A 274 8.96 22.70 13.41
CA GLY A 274 8.31 23.75 14.21
C GLY A 274 9.20 24.29 15.32
N LEU A 275 9.93 23.43 16.02
CA LEU A 275 10.89 23.83 17.05
C LEU A 275 12.02 24.68 16.44
N ILE A 276 12.59 24.26 15.31
CA ILE A 276 13.61 25.02 14.58
C ILE A 276 13.05 26.39 14.18
N ALA A 277 11.82 26.42 13.65
CA ALA A 277 11.19 27.67 13.23
C ALA A 277 10.96 28.64 14.41
N ILE A 278 10.56 28.12 15.58
CA ILE A 278 10.38 28.93 16.81
C ILE A 278 11.73 29.47 17.30
N LEU A 279 12.77 28.63 17.35
CA LEU A 279 14.09 29.00 17.84
C LEU A 279 14.80 30.00 16.92
N LEU A 280 14.60 29.88 15.61
CA LEU A 280 15.25 30.70 14.58
C LEU A 280 14.30 31.71 13.95
N ILE A 281 13.19 32.08 14.62
CA ILE A 281 12.13 32.92 14.01
C ILE A 281 12.67 34.22 13.44
N HIS A 282 13.55 34.92 14.15
CA HIS A 282 14.13 36.19 13.70
C HIS A 282 15.04 36.03 12.48
N GLN A 283 15.83 34.95 12.43
CA GLN A 283 16.70 34.62 11.31
C GLN A 283 15.89 34.27 10.07
N ILE A 284 14.81 33.50 10.27
CA ILE A 284 13.90 33.13 9.18
C ILE A 284 13.15 34.35 8.68
N MET A 285 12.66 35.25 9.55
CA MET A 285 12.03 36.51 9.15
C MET A 285 12.99 37.41 8.32
N PHE A 286 14.23 37.55 8.76
CA PHE A 286 15.24 38.26 7.99
C PHE A 286 15.46 37.64 6.60
N SER A 287 15.51 36.31 6.52
CA SER A 287 15.64 35.58 5.25
C SER A 287 14.41 35.76 4.37
N VAL A 288 13.21 35.78 4.97
CA VAL A 288 11.95 36.05 4.27
C VAL A 288 11.95 37.45 3.66
N ASP A 289 12.35 38.46 4.42
CA ASP A 289 12.42 39.85 3.92
C ASP A 289 13.41 39.99 2.75
N TYR A 290 14.59 39.36 2.88
CA TYR A 290 15.59 39.31 1.82
C TYR A 290 15.06 38.61 0.55
N LEU A 291 14.46 37.42 0.69
CA LEU A 291 13.89 36.70 -0.44
C LEU A 291 12.71 37.46 -1.06
N SER A 292 11.89 38.08 -0.23
CA SER A 292 10.75 38.90 -0.70
C SER A 292 11.19 40.06 -1.58
N THR A 293 12.29 40.73 -1.21
CA THR A 293 12.90 41.79 -2.03
C THR A 293 13.37 41.26 -3.38
N ILE A 294 14.02 40.10 -3.42
CA ILE A 294 14.46 39.46 -4.68
C ILE A 294 13.26 39.08 -5.57
N LEU A 295 12.17 38.60 -4.95
CA LEU A 295 10.95 38.18 -5.65
C LEU A 295 10.06 39.38 -6.06
N GLY A 296 10.42 40.62 -5.71
CA GLY A 296 9.64 41.80 -6.01
C GLY A 296 8.34 41.92 -5.19
N ILE A 297 8.29 41.32 -4.01
CA ILE A 297 7.16 41.38 -3.08
C ILE A 297 7.27 42.69 -2.31
N ALA A 298 6.18 43.47 -2.24
CA ALA A 298 6.13 44.75 -1.54
C ALA A 298 6.41 44.56 -0.03
N GLU A 299 7.05 45.58 0.60
CA GLU A 299 7.45 45.51 2.01
C GLU A 299 6.26 45.29 2.96
N ASP A 300 5.09 45.79 2.62
CA ASP A 300 3.83 45.72 3.36
C ASP A 300 2.94 44.51 2.98
N ASP A 301 3.35 43.72 1.98
CA ASP A 301 2.60 42.52 1.58
C ASP A 301 2.92 41.33 2.50
N TYR A 302 2.44 41.41 3.73
CA TYR A 302 2.64 40.37 4.74
C TYR A 302 2.00 39.03 4.37
N THR A 303 1.00 38.99 3.49
CA THR A 303 0.35 37.77 3.04
C THR A 303 1.27 36.95 2.14
N LEU A 304 1.92 37.58 1.17
CA LEU A 304 2.94 36.90 0.35
C LEU A 304 4.19 36.56 1.17
N LYS A 305 4.62 37.43 2.10
CA LYS A 305 5.72 37.14 3.02
C LYS A 305 5.42 35.88 3.89
N LEU A 306 4.16 35.69 4.32
CA LEU A 306 3.74 34.48 5.02
C LEU A 306 3.86 33.23 4.13
N ALA A 307 3.55 33.31 2.83
CA ALA A 307 3.76 32.20 1.89
C ALA A 307 5.25 31.88 1.69
N VAL A 308 6.12 32.92 1.59
CA VAL A 308 7.59 32.74 1.57
C VAL A 308 8.06 32.04 2.85
N PHE A 309 7.61 32.52 4.01
CA PHE A 309 7.94 31.94 5.31
C PHE A 309 7.54 30.47 5.36
N HIS A 310 6.30 30.14 4.98
CA HIS A 310 5.79 28.77 5.00
C HIS A 310 6.62 27.83 4.12
N THR A 311 7.06 28.30 2.94
CA THR A 311 7.94 27.54 2.06
C THR A 311 9.34 27.40 2.65
N LEU A 312 9.89 28.48 3.19
CA LEU A 312 11.26 28.50 3.71
C LEU A 312 11.43 27.57 4.92
N PHE A 313 10.53 27.65 5.93
CA PHE A 313 10.72 26.82 7.11
C PHE A 313 10.48 25.32 6.82
N ASN A 314 9.56 24.94 5.92
CA ASN A 314 9.42 23.56 5.49
C ASN A 314 10.67 23.08 4.72
N THR A 315 11.25 23.93 3.86
CA THR A 315 12.50 23.62 3.15
C THR A 315 13.65 23.41 4.13
N ILE A 316 13.78 24.28 5.14
CA ILE A 316 14.80 24.12 6.20
C ILE A 316 14.58 22.81 6.94
N GLY A 317 13.35 22.46 7.32
CA GLY A 317 13.02 21.20 7.96
C GLY A 317 13.45 19.98 7.13
N ILE A 318 13.18 20.01 5.82
CA ILE A 318 13.62 18.94 4.91
C ILE A 318 15.14 18.85 4.87
N LEU A 319 15.83 19.96 4.64
CA LEU A 319 17.30 19.98 4.55
C LEU A 319 17.97 19.48 5.82
N VAL A 320 17.41 19.79 6.98
CA VAL A 320 17.94 19.33 8.29
C VAL A 320 17.63 17.85 8.51
N MET A 321 16.42 17.37 8.19
CA MET A 321 16.00 16.01 8.52
C MET A 321 16.38 14.97 7.46
N LEU A 322 16.55 15.37 6.20
CA LEU A 322 16.83 14.47 5.08
C LEU A 322 18.07 13.58 5.31
N PRO A 323 19.21 14.10 5.80
CA PRO A 323 20.40 13.28 6.08
C PRO A 323 20.20 12.25 7.19
N PHE A 324 19.18 12.42 8.04
CA PHE A 324 18.92 11.57 9.20
C PHE A 324 17.78 10.56 8.99
N ILE A 325 17.25 10.42 7.77
CA ILE A 325 16.12 9.52 7.52
C ILE A 325 16.44 8.08 7.91
N ASP A 326 17.61 7.55 7.60
CA ASP A 326 18.00 6.18 7.95
C ASP A 326 18.07 5.99 9.48
N ASN A 327 18.52 7.02 10.20
CA ASN A 327 18.56 6.99 11.66
C ASN A 327 17.13 7.06 12.24
N LEU A 328 16.27 7.87 11.63
CA LEU A 328 14.85 7.96 12.00
C LEU A 328 14.14 6.63 11.78
N VAL A 329 14.37 5.96 10.64
CA VAL A 329 13.82 4.62 10.35
C VAL A 329 14.24 3.64 11.45
N LYS A 330 15.53 3.52 11.73
CA LYS A 330 16.05 2.62 12.78
C LYS A 330 15.47 2.94 14.17
N PHE A 331 15.33 4.23 14.48
CA PHE A 331 14.71 4.66 15.73
C PHE A 331 13.24 4.22 15.80
N LEU A 332 12.47 4.42 14.73
CA LEU A 332 11.06 4.05 14.67
C LEU A 332 10.85 2.53 14.71
N GLU A 333 11.68 1.76 14.03
CA GLU A 333 11.64 0.30 14.07
C GLU A 333 11.91 -0.24 15.49
N LYS A 334 12.81 0.41 16.23
CA LYS A 334 13.08 0.07 17.62
C LYS A 334 11.99 0.53 18.58
N ALA A 335 11.48 1.76 18.41
CA ALA A 335 10.49 2.37 19.31
C ALA A 335 9.09 1.77 19.13
N ILE A 336 8.74 1.45 17.89
CA ILE A 336 7.46 0.86 17.51
C ILE A 336 7.78 -0.54 16.94
N GLY A 337 8.29 -1.44 17.80
CA GLY A 337 8.65 -2.80 17.45
C GLY A 337 7.43 -3.74 17.38
N VAL A 338 7.56 -4.82 16.60
CA VAL A 338 6.68 -5.97 16.74
C VAL A 338 7.02 -6.65 18.05
N LYS A 339 6.06 -6.81 18.96
CA LYS A 339 6.26 -7.73 20.09
C LYS A 339 6.39 -9.14 19.50
N GLU A 340 7.60 -9.65 19.39
CA GLU A 340 7.80 -11.09 19.23
C GLU A 340 7.20 -11.76 20.46
N SER A 341 6.05 -12.40 20.28
CA SER A 341 5.54 -13.35 21.26
C SER A 341 6.54 -14.48 21.29
N GLY A 342 7.21 -14.63 22.44
CA GLY A 342 8.28 -15.60 22.66
C GLY A 342 7.90 -17.00 22.16
N GLU A 343 8.93 -17.64 21.63
CA GLU A 343 9.04 -18.96 21.05
C GLU A 343 7.92 -19.98 21.40
N GLU A 344 7.50 -20.71 20.41
CA GLU A 344 6.89 -22.04 20.29
C GLU A 344 5.44 -22.13 19.77
N LYS A 345 4.57 -21.14 19.84
CA LYS A 345 3.20 -21.25 19.31
C LYS A 345 2.63 -19.93 18.74
N ALA A 346 3.44 -19.12 18.08
CA ALA A 346 2.95 -17.90 17.47
C ALA A 346 1.89 -18.21 16.38
N ILE A 347 0.72 -17.60 16.50
CA ILE A 347 -0.30 -17.61 15.44
C ILE A 347 0.15 -16.58 14.41
N ASP A 348 0.30 -17.02 13.17
CA ASP A 348 0.62 -16.12 12.06
C ASP A 348 -0.62 -15.34 11.64
N THR A 349 -0.43 -14.07 11.36
CA THR A 349 -1.50 -13.13 11.04
C THR A 349 -1.21 -12.41 9.72
N VAL A 350 -2.23 -11.78 9.15
CA VAL A 350 -2.09 -10.98 7.93
C VAL A 350 -1.03 -9.89 8.09
N LYS A 351 -0.21 -9.73 7.07
CA LYS A 351 0.87 -8.73 7.01
C LYS A 351 0.50 -7.51 6.19
N TYR A 352 -0.23 -7.71 5.10
CA TYR A 352 -0.51 -6.70 4.09
C TYR A 352 -1.96 -6.23 4.10
N LEU A 353 -2.88 -6.99 4.70
CA LEU A 353 -4.29 -6.62 4.82
C LEU A 353 -4.54 -5.83 6.10
N ASN A 354 -5.12 -4.65 5.94
CA ASN A 354 -5.56 -3.77 7.02
C ASN A 354 -6.61 -2.80 6.46
N ASP A 355 -7.35 -2.10 7.31
CA ASP A 355 -8.48 -1.29 6.84
C ASP A 355 -8.06 -0.07 6.00
N SER A 356 -6.81 0.41 6.13
CA SER A 356 -6.33 1.53 5.32
C SER A 356 -6.22 1.19 3.82
N VAL A 357 -5.99 -0.09 3.46
CA VAL A 357 -5.93 -0.52 2.05
C VAL A 357 -7.31 -0.55 1.38
N LEU A 358 -8.41 -0.59 2.16
CA LEU A 358 -9.77 -0.60 1.63
C LEU A 358 -10.18 0.71 0.94
N GLU A 359 -9.46 1.80 1.17
CA GLU A 359 -9.77 3.10 0.57
C GLU A 359 -9.32 3.20 -0.89
N PHE A 360 -8.30 2.40 -1.28
CA PHE A 360 -7.68 2.46 -2.60
C PHE A 360 -7.75 1.11 -3.31
N PRO A 361 -8.57 0.97 -4.36
CA PRO A 361 -8.82 -0.31 -5.04
C PRO A 361 -7.54 -1.03 -5.53
N THR A 362 -6.62 -0.33 -6.18
CA THR A 362 -5.36 -0.92 -6.68
C THR A 362 -4.46 -1.39 -5.55
N THR A 363 -4.37 -0.63 -4.45
CA THR A 363 -3.63 -1.01 -3.25
C THR A 363 -4.24 -2.25 -2.61
N LEU A 364 -5.57 -2.30 -2.51
CA LEU A 364 -6.28 -3.45 -1.96
C LEU A 364 -6.02 -4.73 -2.77
N MET A 365 -6.08 -4.65 -4.10
CA MET A 365 -5.75 -5.80 -4.96
C MET A 365 -4.32 -6.27 -4.75
N SER A 366 -3.37 -5.35 -4.75
CA SER A 366 -1.95 -5.67 -4.50
C SER A 366 -1.73 -6.29 -3.12
N ALA A 367 -2.42 -5.79 -2.09
CA ALA A 367 -2.36 -6.35 -0.73
C ALA A 367 -2.93 -7.78 -0.69
N ILE A 368 -4.07 -8.05 -1.37
CA ILE A 368 -4.67 -9.38 -1.45
C ILE A 368 -3.72 -10.36 -2.17
N TYR A 369 -3.09 -9.95 -3.27
CA TYR A 369 -2.10 -10.78 -3.97
C TYR A 369 -0.91 -11.12 -3.07
N LYS A 370 -0.35 -10.13 -2.37
CA LYS A 370 0.78 -10.35 -1.44
C LYS A 370 0.40 -11.24 -0.27
N GLU A 371 -0.81 -11.08 0.27
CA GLU A 371 -1.27 -11.92 1.35
C GLU A 371 -1.55 -13.35 0.90
N THR A 372 -2.07 -13.54 -0.33
CA THR A 372 -2.21 -14.88 -0.93
C THR A 372 -0.85 -15.54 -1.13
N ARG A 373 0.17 -14.76 -1.54
CA ARG A 373 1.54 -15.27 -1.62
C ARG A 373 2.08 -15.67 -0.24
N HIS A 374 1.86 -14.86 0.79
CA HIS A 374 2.22 -15.18 2.17
C HIS A 374 1.51 -16.45 2.66
N LEU A 375 0.22 -16.62 2.36
CA LEU A 375 -0.53 -17.85 2.64
C LEU A 375 0.10 -19.08 1.95
N TYR A 376 0.49 -18.92 0.68
CA TYR A 376 1.17 -19.99 -0.07
C TYR A 376 2.54 -20.32 0.51
N GLU A 377 3.34 -19.35 0.92
CA GLU A 377 4.65 -19.58 1.56
C GLU A 377 4.50 -20.42 2.84
N ASN A 378 3.49 -20.16 3.66
CA ASN A 378 3.15 -20.96 4.82
C ASN A 378 2.67 -22.38 4.42
N ALA A 379 1.81 -22.47 3.42
CA ALA A 379 1.30 -23.75 2.91
C ALA A 379 2.43 -24.58 2.30
N PHE A 380 3.36 -23.99 1.58
CA PHE A 380 4.53 -24.66 1.02
C PHE A 380 5.34 -25.38 2.10
N GLU A 381 5.63 -24.70 3.21
CA GLU A 381 6.35 -25.29 4.33
C GLU A 381 5.57 -26.46 4.94
N ILE A 382 4.27 -26.30 5.14
CA ILE A 382 3.40 -27.32 5.74
C ILE A 382 3.28 -28.53 4.80
N ILE A 383 3.09 -28.32 3.50
CA ILE A 383 3.02 -29.41 2.50
C ILE A 383 4.35 -30.16 2.46
N ALA A 384 5.48 -29.46 2.39
CA ALA A 384 6.81 -30.08 2.40
C ALA A 384 6.98 -30.98 3.64
N ASN A 385 6.62 -30.48 4.83
CA ASN A 385 6.68 -31.23 6.08
C ASN A 385 5.72 -32.43 6.08
N GLY A 386 4.51 -32.27 5.52
CA GLY A 386 3.54 -33.37 5.34
C GLY A 386 4.04 -34.47 4.42
N LEU A 387 4.80 -34.10 3.37
CA LEU A 387 5.49 -35.04 2.48
C LEU A 387 6.77 -35.63 3.12
N ASN A 388 7.07 -35.28 4.35
CA ASN A 388 8.29 -35.65 5.07
C ASN A 388 9.57 -35.20 4.33
N LEU A 389 9.56 -33.98 3.79
CA LEU A 389 10.66 -33.35 3.08
C LEU A 389 11.06 -32.04 3.77
N LYS A 390 12.34 -31.67 3.65
CA LYS A 390 12.83 -30.35 4.10
C LYS A 390 12.58 -29.30 3.02
N SER A 391 11.77 -28.30 3.30
CA SER A 391 11.40 -27.22 2.37
C SER A 391 12.64 -26.54 1.72
N ARG A 392 13.69 -26.28 2.51
CA ARG A 392 14.95 -25.70 2.01
C ARG A 392 15.66 -26.57 0.98
N ARG A 393 15.53 -27.90 1.06
CA ARG A 393 16.11 -28.83 0.08
C ARG A 393 15.31 -28.88 -1.21
N ILE A 394 14.00 -28.72 -1.12
CA ILE A 394 13.12 -28.64 -2.31
C ILE A 394 13.51 -27.47 -3.18
N VAL A 395 13.74 -26.29 -2.61
CA VAL A 395 14.08 -25.05 -3.38
C VAL A 395 15.55 -24.99 -3.81
N SER A 396 16.41 -25.88 -3.32
CA SER A 396 17.80 -25.92 -3.71
C SER A 396 18.00 -26.55 -5.10
N SER A 397 19.18 -26.39 -5.69
CA SER A 397 19.59 -27.02 -6.95
C SER A 397 19.93 -28.53 -6.81
N ALA A 398 19.79 -29.11 -5.62
CA ALA A 398 20.08 -30.52 -5.38
C ALA A 398 19.18 -31.44 -6.20
N ASP A 399 19.70 -32.61 -6.61
CA ASP A 399 18.89 -33.63 -7.28
C ASP A 399 17.73 -34.06 -6.40
N LEU A 400 16.53 -34.23 -6.97
CA LEU A 400 15.33 -34.63 -6.24
C LEU A 400 15.47 -36.05 -5.66
N ASP A 401 16.23 -36.93 -6.27
CA ASP A 401 16.53 -38.27 -5.74
C ASP A 401 17.37 -38.23 -4.45
N GLU A 402 18.14 -37.15 -4.25
CA GLU A 402 18.82 -36.90 -2.98
C GLU A 402 17.88 -36.22 -1.97
N VAL A 403 17.03 -35.29 -2.43
CA VAL A 403 16.08 -34.59 -1.58
C VAL A 403 15.12 -35.54 -0.90
N ILE A 404 14.59 -36.56 -1.59
CA ILE A 404 13.67 -37.54 -1.01
C ILE A 404 14.31 -38.46 0.02
N LYS A 405 15.65 -38.59 0.01
CA LYS A 405 16.39 -39.40 1.02
C LYS A 405 16.57 -38.62 2.35
N ASP A 406 16.53 -37.29 2.31
CA ASP A 406 16.71 -36.43 3.46
C ASP A 406 15.35 -36.17 4.15
N VAL A 407 14.98 -37.08 5.05
CA VAL A 407 13.67 -37.03 5.74
C VAL A 407 13.60 -35.88 6.76
N TYR A 408 12.42 -35.28 6.88
CA TYR A 408 12.15 -34.19 7.82
C TYR A 408 12.03 -34.69 9.26
N SER A 409 11.21 -35.74 9.48
CA SER A 409 10.92 -36.31 10.81
C SER A 409 10.61 -37.80 10.75
N ASN A 410 10.81 -38.48 11.87
CA ASN A 410 10.39 -39.90 12.03
C ASN A 410 8.95 -40.04 12.53
N THR A 411 8.31 -38.94 12.92
CA THR A 411 6.92 -38.87 13.40
C THR A 411 6.09 -37.98 12.51
N PRO A 412 4.78 -38.23 12.36
CA PRO A 412 3.87 -37.34 11.65
C PRO A 412 3.88 -35.94 12.26
N VAL A 413 3.85 -34.93 11.42
CA VAL A 413 3.67 -33.54 11.84
C VAL A 413 2.19 -33.29 12.11
N ASP A 414 1.86 -32.56 13.16
CA ASP A 414 0.47 -32.16 13.43
C ASP A 414 0.01 -31.10 12.43
N MET A 415 -0.57 -31.57 11.33
CA MET A 415 -1.08 -30.73 10.25
C MET A 415 -2.25 -29.84 10.69
N ASP A 416 -3.05 -30.29 11.67
CA ASP A 416 -4.19 -29.52 12.18
C ASP A 416 -3.72 -28.34 13.04
N ASP A 417 -2.73 -28.55 13.90
CA ASP A 417 -2.12 -27.47 14.67
C ASP A 417 -1.48 -26.44 13.75
N LEU A 418 -0.71 -26.88 12.74
CA LEU A 418 -0.09 -25.97 11.76
C LEU A 418 -1.12 -25.20 10.93
N TYR A 419 -2.18 -25.87 10.48
CA TYR A 419 -3.28 -25.24 9.75
C TYR A 419 -3.96 -24.17 10.59
N ASN A 420 -4.30 -24.48 11.84
CA ASN A 420 -4.97 -23.51 12.73
C ASN A 420 -4.09 -22.29 13.05
N ARG A 421 -2.76 -22.49 13.19
CA ARG A 421 -1.83 -21.40 13.54
C ARG A 421 -1.35 -20.57 12.37
N LYS A 422 -1.12 -21.19 11.20
CA LYS A 422 -0.44 -20.52 10.07
C LYS A 422 -1.34 -20.24 8.86
N ILE A 423 -2.51 -20.85 8.76
CA ILE A 423 -3.34 -20.81 7.55
C ILE A 423 -4.72 -20.20 7.81
N LYS A 424 -5.45 -20.75 8.78
CA LYS A 424 -6.88 -20.50 8.97
C LYS A 424 -7.23 -19.01 9.15
N GLY A 425 -6.46 -18.28 9.97
CA GLY A 425 -6.67 -16.85 10.21
C GLY A 425 -6.45 -16.05 8.93
N ILE A 426 -5.28 -16.23 8.30
CA ILE A 426 -4.90 -15.50 7.07
C ILE A 426 -5.91 -15.78 5.94
N TYR A 427 -6.29 -17.06 5.74
CA TYR A 427 -7.29 -17.43 4.74
C TYR A 427 -8.64 -16.77 4.98
N GLY A 428 -9.11 -16.74 6.23
CA GLY A 428 -10.35 -16.07 6.62
C GLY A 428 -10.32 -14.57 6.30
N ASP A 429 -9.23 -13.90 6.66
CA ASP A 429 -9.05 -12.48 6.41
C ASP A 429 -8.97 -12.16 4.91
N ILE A 430 -8.23 -12.96 4.11
CA ILE A 430 -8.20 -12.79 2.65
C ILE A 430 -9.61 -12.86 2.05
N ILE A 431 -10.42 -13.83 2.46
CA ILE A 431 -11.79 -13.98 1.95
C ILE A 431 -12.67 -12.80 2.37
N ASP A 432 -12.53 -12.29 3.61
CA ASP A 432 -13.27 -11.13 4.10
C ASP A 432 -12.90 -9.87 3.30
N TYR A 433 -11.61 -9.55 3.17
CA TYR A 433 -11.15 -8.39 2.41
C TYR A 433 -11.48 -8.49 0.92
N ALA A 434 -11.34 -9.68 0.31
CA ALA A 434 -11.75 -9.92 -1.06
C ALA A 434 -13.27 -9.75 -1.25
N THR A 435 -14.08 -10.06 -0.24
CA THR A 435 -15.54 -9.85 -0.28
C THR A 435 -15.88 -8.37 -0.14
N LYS A 436 -15.26 -7.65 0.78
CA LYS A 436 -15.39 -6.19 0.94
C LYS A 436 -14.96 -5.46 -0.34
N ALA A 437 -13.96 -5.98 -1.04
CA ALA A 437 -13.48 -5.46 -2.31
C ALA A 437 -14.55 -5.46 -3.41
N GLN A 438 -15.37 -6.49 -3.51
CA GLN A 438 -16.38 -6.63 -4.58
C GLN A 438 -17.34 -5.45 -4.70
N GLY A 439 -17.68 -4.80 -3.58
CA GLY A 439 -18.54 -3.60 -3.57
C GLY A 439 -17.86 -2.31 -4.02
N LYS A 440 -16.53 -2.29 -4.16
CA LYS A 440 -15.73 -1.10 -4.45
C LYS A 440 -15.12 -1.10 -5.87
N PHE A 441 -15.11 -2.25 -6.53
CA PHE A 441 -14.48 -2.41 -7.84
C PHE A 441 -15.47 -2.31 -9.00
N PRO A 442 -15.00 -1.82 -10.17
CA PRO A 442 -15.76 -1.94 -11.41
C PRO A 442 -15.93 -3.42 -11.80
N ALA A 443 -16.99 -3.73 -12.57
CA ALA A 443 -17.37 -5.10 -12.93
C ALA A 443 -16.21 -5.90 -13.58
N GLU A 444 -15.34 -5.24 -14.32
CA GLU A 444 -14.17 -5.83 -15.00
C GLU A 444 -13.14 -6.44 -14.02
N LYS A 445 -13.10 -5.97 -12.76
CA LYS A 445 -12.19 -6.47 -11.72
C LYS A 445 -12.80 -7.58 -10.85
N ILE A 446 -14.09 -7.83 -10.97
CA ILE A 446 -14.78 -8.83 -10.14
C ILE A 446 -14.28 -10.24 -10.45
N ASP A 447 -14.03 -10.56 -11.72
CA ASP A 447 -13.50 -11.86 -12.15
C ASP A 447 -12.11 -12.13 -11.56
N GLU A 448 -11.29 -11.08 -11.42
CA GLU A 448 -9.97 -11.16 -10.82
C GLU A 448 -10.06 -11.50 -9.31
N ILE A 449 -11.01 -10.88 -8.61
CA ILE A 449 -11.29 -11.18 -7.19
C ILE A 449 -11.76 -12.62 -7.02
N TYR A 450 -12.61 -13.11 -7.91
CA TYR A 450 -13.05 -14.51 -7.90
C TYR A 450 -11.88 -15.48 -8.12
N ALA A 451 -11.02 -15.20 -9.08
CA ALA A 451 -9.83 -16.01 -9.35
C ALA A 451 -8.92 -16.11 -8.11
N ILE A 452 -8.71 -14.99 -7.40
CA ILE A 452 -7.93 -14.98 -6.16
C ILE A 452 -8.61 -15.81 -5.07
N LYS A 453 -9.93 -15.70 -4.89
CA LYS A 453 -10.68 -16.53 -3.91
C LYS A 453 -10.55 -18.03 -4.23
N LEU A 454 -10.61 -18.41 -5.51
CA LEU A 454 -10.41 -19.79 -5.94
C LEU A 454 -8.98 -20.25 -5.66
N ALA A 455 -7.97 -19.46 -5.99
CA ALA A 455 -6.57 -19.77 -5.71
C ALA A 455 -6.30 -20.01 -4.21
N ASN A 456 -6.89 -19.20 -3.35
CA ASN A 456 -6.78 -19.40 -1.89
C ASN A 456 -7.48 -20.67 -1.42
N ARG A 457 -8.64 -21.01 -2.00
CA ARG A 457 -9.31 -22.30 -1.74
C ARG A 457 -8.42 -23.46 -2.20
N ASP A 458 -7.81 -23.37 -3.37
CA ASP A 458 -6.96 -24.42 -3.93
C ASP A 458 -5.73 -24.68 -3.04
N ILE A 459 -5.14 -23.66 -2.41
CA ILE A 459 -4.09 -23.82 -1.40
C ILE A 459 -4.60 -24.65 -0.22
N VAL A 460 -5.79 -24.34 0.29
CA VAL A 460 -6.37 -25.04 1.46
C VAL A 460 -6.73 -26.49 1.12
N GLU A 461 -7.25 -26.75 -0.08
CA GLU A 461 -7.55 -28.12 -0.52
C GLU A 461 -6.27 -28.94 -0.68
N ALA A 462 -5.19 -28.36 -1.25
CA ALA A 462 -3.89 -29.03 -1.33
C ALA A 462 -3.34 -29.42 0.07
N LEU A 463 -3.54 -28.57 1.07
CA LEU A 463 -3.17 -28.90 2.46
C LEU A 463 -3.99 -30.05 3.05
N LYS A 464 -5.30 -30.10 2.79
CA LYS A 464 -6.18 -31.20 3.25
C LYS A 464 -5.78 -32.53 2.63
N ASP A 465 -5.52 -32.54 1.32
CA ASP A 465 -5.08 -33.74 0.62
C ASP A 465 -3.70 -34.19 1.10
N THR A 466 -2.78 -33.25 1.39
CA THR A 466 -1.48 -33.56 1.98
C THR A 466 -1.62 -34.21 3.36
N LYS A 467 -2.56 -33.75 4.18
CA LYS A 467 -2.85 -34.36 5.49
C LYS A 467 -3.28 -35.83 5.35
N HIS A 468 -4.15 -36.13 4.38
CA HIS A 468 -4.57 -37.49 4.10
C HIS A 468 -3.41 -38.36 3.64
N LEU A 469 -2.58 -37.85 2.75
CA LEU A 469 -1.43 -38.55 2.16
C LEU A 469 -0.31 -38.80 3.19
N GLN A 470 -0.08 -37.91 4.15
CA GLN A 470 1.02 -37.96 5.12
C GLN A 470 1.12 -39.30 5.87
N LYS A 471 -0.01 -39.85 6.34
CA LYS A 471 -0.05 -41.08 7.14
C LYS A 471 0.59 -42.26 6.39
N ASN A 472 0.25 -42.38 5.11
CA ASN A 472 0.72 -43.49 4.29
C ASN A 472 2.14 -43.24 3.78
N ILE A 473 2.54 -41.99 3.52
CA ILE A 473 3.95 -41.65 3.23
C ILE A 473 4.87 -42.15 4.35
N ILE A 474 4.54 -41.86 5.62
CA ILE A 474 5.38 -42.28 6.76
C ILE A 474 5.33 -43.78 6.97
N LYS A 475 4.15 -44.42 6.80
CA LYS A 475 3.96 -45.87 6.91
C LYS A 475 4.82 -46.62 5.87
N TYR A 476 4.70 -46.22 4.60
CA TYR A 476 5.31 -46.96 3.51
C TYR A 476 6.77 -46.58 3.24
N ALA A 477 7.24 -45.40 3.66
CA ALA A 477 8.67 -45.08 3.65
C ALA A 477 9.53 -46.10 4.44
N LYS A 478 8.94 -46.76 5.46
CA LYS A 478 9.59 -47.77 6.31
C LYS A 478 9.19 -49.21 5.91
N SER A 479 8.47 -49.40 4.82
CA SER A 479 8.02 -50.72 4.38
C SER A 479 9.20 -51.59 3.96
N LYS A 480 9.13 -52.88 4.33
CA LYS A 480 10.05 -53.91 3.84
C LYS A 480 9.81 -54.24 2.37
N ASN A 481 8.60 -54.02 1.86
CA ASN A 481 8.28 -54.18 0.45
C ASN A 481 8.86 -53.01 -0.33
N SER A 482 9.84 -53.26 -1.20
CA SER A 482 10.52 -52.23 -1.98
C SER A 482 9.58 -51.59 -3.02
N TYR A 483 8.70 -52.36 -3.64
CA TYR A 483 7.80 -51.86 -4.69
C TYR A 483 6.87 -50.76 -4.18
N ILE A 484 6.20 -50.99 -3.07
CA ILE A 484 5.32 -49.94 -2.50
C ILE A 484 6.12 -48.75 -2.00
N ARG A 485 7.31 -48.98 -1.40
CA ARG A 485 8.19 -47.90 -0.94
C ARG A 485 8.65 -47.01 -2.09
N ASP A 486 8.99 -47.63 -3.22
CA ASP A 486 9.45 -46.91 -4.40
C ASP A 486 8.33 -46.08 -5.03
N GLU A 487 7.08 -46.59 -5.06
CA GLU A 487 5.92 -45.81 -5.53
C GLU A 487 5.66 -44.57 -4.64
N TYR A 488 5.71 -44.69 -3.32
CA TYR A 488 5.56 -43.55 -2.44
C TYR A 488 6.73 -42.58 -2.56
N ASN A 489 7.93 -43.02 -2.85
CA ASN A 489 9.05 -42.16 -3.15
C ASN A 489 8.87 -41.41 -4.50
N LYS A 490 8.27 -42.06 -5.52
CA LYS A 490 7.88 -41.38 -6.77
C LYS A 490 6.85 -40.27 -6.51
N ILE A 491 5.80 -40.55 -5.71
CA ILE A 491 4.79 -39.57 -5.31
C ILE A 491 5.46 -38.37 -4.63
N ARG A 492 6.36 -38.59 -3.67
CA ARG A 492 7.11 -37.54 -2.97
C ARG A 492 7.97 -36.73 -3.92
N LYS A 493 8.68 -37.38 -4.84
CA LYS A 493 9.53 -36.75 -5.85
C LYS A 493 8.73 -35.86 -6.78
N ASN A 494 7.59 -36.37 -7.30
CA ASN A 494 6.73 -35.63 -8.21
C ASN A 494 6.13 -34.37 -7.55
N LEU A 495 5.66 -34.49 -6.31
CA LEU A 495 5.16 -33.35 -5.55
C LEU A 495 6.28 -32.35 -5.20
N ALA A 496 7.47 -32.82 -4.88
CA ALA A 496 8.64 -31.95 -4.67
C ALA A 496 9.03 -31.20 -5.96
N GLU A 497 8.91 -31.82 -7.14
CA GLU A 497 9.14 -31.16 -8.41
C GLU A 497 8.10 -30.07 -8.69
N VAL A 498 6.81 -30.35 -8.45
CA VAL A 498 5.75 -29.34 -8.57
C VAL A 498 6.01 -28.14 -7.65
N LEU A 499 6.32 -28.39 -6.38
CA LEU A 499 6.65 -27.35 -5.40
C LEU A 499 7.88 -26.54 -5.83
N ARG A 500 8.93 -27.18 -6.33
CA ARG A 500 10.13 -26.51 -6.87
C ARG A 500 9.80 -25.62 -8.06
N ASN A 501 9.05 -26.15 -9.02
CA ASN A 501 8.67 -25.40 -10.22
C ASN A 501 7.83 -24.16 -9.87
N ILE A 502 6.87 -24.28 -8.95
CA ILE A 502 6.07 -23.15 -8.49
C ILE A 502 6.95 -22.12 -7.75
N ASN A 503 7.92 -22.58 -6.94
CA ASN A 503 8.84 -21.63 -6.30
C ASN A 503 9.69 -20.85 -7.33
N ILE A 504 10.12 -21.48 -8.41
CA ILE A 504 10.85 -20.79 -9.50
C ILE A 504 9.91 -19.80 -10.19
N ILE A 505 8.67 -20.21 -10.53
CA ILE A 505 7.65 -19.33 -11.11
C ILE A 505 7.41 -18.09 -10.21
N ALA A 506 7.35 -18.29 -8.90
CA ALA A 506 7.12 -17.20 -7.94
C ALA A 506 8.31 -16.23 -7.76
N THR A 507 9.51 -16.59 -8.24
CA THR A 507 10.76 -15.84 -8.03
C THR A 507 11.43 -15.34 -9.30
N THR A 508 10.99 -15.79 -10.50
CA THR A 508 11.50 -15.31 -11.78
C THR A 508 10.65 -14.17 -12.33
N ASP A 509 11.28 -13.28 -13.10
CA ASP A 509 10.60 -12.23 -13.85
C ASP A 509 10.45 -12.59 -15.35
N GLU A 510 10.94 -13.77 -15.77
CA GLU A 510 10.92 -14.23 -17.16
C GLU A 510 9.60 -14.95 -17.48
N GLU A 511 8.70 -14.31 -18.21
CA GLU A 511 7.37 -14.86 -18.56
C GLU A 511 7.45 -16.19 -19.30
N ASP A 512 8.39 -16.36 -20.23
CA ASP A 512 8.58 -17.61 -20.98
C ASP A 512 8.95 -18.77 -20.07
N VAL A 513 9.80 -18.53 -19.06
CA VAL A 513 10.17 -19.54 -18.04
C VAL A 513 8.96 -19.91 -17.19
N MET A 514 8.17 -18.93 -16.78
CA MET A 514 6.94 -19.19 -16.02
C MET A 514 5.97 -20.09 -16.79
N MET A 515 5.71 -19.78 -18.07
CA MET A 515 4.79 -20.52 -18.91
C MET A 515 5.29 -21.95 -19.19
N LEU A 516 6.58 -22.11 -19.43
CA LEU A 516 7.19 -23.43 -19.65
C LEU A 516 7.07 -24.32 -18.40
N LEU A 517 7.41 -23.78 -17.23
CA LEU A 517 7.34 -24.53 -15.97
C LEU A 517 5.91 -24.86 -15.56
N LEU A 518 4.95 -23.95 -15.80
CA LEU A 518 3.54 -24.17 -15.56
C LEU A 518 3.01 -25.32 -16.45
N SER A 519 3.32 -25.27 -17.75
CA SER A 519 2.94 -26.31 -18.71
C SER A 519 3.55 -27.67 -18.34
N LYS A 520 4.83 -27.68 -17.95
CA LYS A 520 5.50 -28.89 -17.46
C LYS A 520 4.80 -29.45 -16.22
N ALA A 521 4.45 -28.60 -15.24
CA ALA A 521 3.76 -29.03 -14.04
C ALA A 521 2.35 -29.61 -14.32
N LYS A 522 1.60 -29.00 -15.27
CA LYS A 522 0.28 -29.51 -15.74
C LYS A 522 0.40 -30.90 -16.36
N ILE A 523 1.39 -31.16 -17.19
CA ILE A 523 1.62 -32.46 -17.84
C ILE A 523 2.03 -33.51 -16.80
N HIS A 524 3.00 -33.20 -15.95
CA HIS A 524 3.48 -34.10 -14.90
C HIS A 524 2.35 -34.53 -13.95
N ALA A 525 1.44 -33.62 -13.59
CA ALA A 525 0.30 -33.97 -12.76
C ALA A 525 -0.57 -35.08 -13.38
N LYS A 526 -0.79 -35.05 -14.69
CA LYS A 526 -1.59 -36.06 -15.41
C LYS A 526 -0.87 -37.37 -15.61
N GLN A 527 0.43 -37.36 -15.95
CA GLN A 527 1.20 -38.56 -16.30
C GLN A 527 1.56 -39.44 -15.10
N ASN A 528 1.54 -38.87 -13.88
CA ASN A 528 1.98 -39.56 -12.67
C ASN A 528 0.84 -40.25 -11.87
N ASP A 529 -0.38 -40.26 -12.41
CA ASP A 529 -1.47 -41.01 -11.81
C ASP A 529 -1.31 -42.51 -12.08
N VAL A 530 -1.15 -43.31 -11.00
CA VAL A 530 -0.88 -44.76 -11.08
C VAL A 530 -2.02 -45.57 -11.72
N LEU A 531 -3.24 -45.00 -11.75
CA LEU A 531 -4.38 -45.62 -12.44
C LEU A 531 -4.26 -45.45 -13.95
N THR A 532 -3.94 -44.24 -14.40
CA THR A 532 -3.92 -43.90 -15.82
C THR A 532 -2.68 -44.41 -16.53
N ASN A 533 -1.56 -44.56 -15.84
CA ASN A 533 -0.30 -45.04 -16.42
C ASN A 533 -0.11 -46.58 -16.35
N GLY A 534 -1.09 -47.32 -15.79
CA GLY A 534 -1.08 -48.77 -15.73
C GLY A 534 -0.16 -49.40 -14.66
N THR A 535 0.55 -48.60 -13.86
CA THR A 535 1.48 -49.07 -12.82
C THR A 535 0.76 -49.89 -11.76
N LEU A 536 -0.44 -49.47 -11.33
CA LEU A 536 -1.21 -50.20 -10.32
C LEU A 536 -1.59 -51.60 -10.79
N ASP A 537 -2.05 -51.73 -12.04
CA ASP A 537 -2.44 -53.00 -12.64
C ASP A 537 -1.26 -53.96 -12.75
N GLU A 538 -0.08 -53.48 -13.10
CA GLU A 538 1.15 -54.25 -13.16
C GLU A 538 1.55 -54.79 -11.78
N LEU A 539 1.55 -53.91 -10.76
CA LEU A 539 1.90 -54.28 -9.39
C LEU A 539 0.95 -55.34 -8.79
N ILE A 540 -0.36 -55.25 -9.10
CA ILE A 540 -1.37 -56.21 -8.65
C ILE A 540 -1.24 -57.53 -9.42
N ARG A 541 -1.13 -57.49 -10.76
CA ARG A 541 -1.04 -58.67 -11.62
C ARG A 541 0.16 -59.52 -11.28
N ASN A 542 1.29 -58.89 -11.01
CA ASN A 542 2.52 -59.59 -10.66
C ASN A 542 2.63 -59.92 -9.16
N ARG A 543 1.58 -59.64 -8.36
CA ARG A 543 1.51 -59.90 -6.90
C ARG A 543 2.68 -59.26 -6.12
N LEU A 544 3.14 -58.07 -6.58
CA LEU A 544 4.26 -57.38 -5.97
C LEU A 544 3.85 -56.58 -4.72
N ILE A 545 2.57 -56.27 -4.59
CA ILE A 545 1.97 -55.54 -3.46
C ILE A 545 0.69 -56.27 -2.97
N THR A 546 0.30 -56.04 -1.74
CA THR A 546 -0.95 -56.58 -1.16
C THR A 546 -2.15 -55.75 -1.60
N ASN A 547 -3.38 -56.29 -1.48
CA ASN A 547 -4.62 -55.57 -1.77
C ASN A 547 -4.76 -54.30 -0.91
N GLU A 548 -4.34 -54.31 0.36
CA GLU A 548 -4.33 -53.15 1.23
C GLU A 548 -3.38 -52.08 0.69
N MET A 549 -2.17 -52.46 0.27
CA MET A 549 -1.21 -51.55 -0.35
C MET A 549 -1.73 -50.94 -1.65
N ALA A 550 -2.39 -51.79 -2.49
CA ALA A 550 -2.98 -51.33 -3.76
C ALA A 550 -4.08 -50.29 -3.54
N THR A 551 -5.00 -50.54 -2.60
CA THR A 551 -6.07 -49.59 -2.26
C THR A 551 -5.51 -48.29 -1.69
N SER A 552 -4.50 -48.39 -0.81
CA SER A 552 -3.82 -47.17 -0.29
C SER A 552 -3.15 -46.39 -1.39
N LEU A 553 -2.40 -47.03 -2.30
CA LEU A 553 -1.68 -46.37 -3.38
C LEU A 553 -2.64 -45.69 -4.37
N MET A 554 -3.77 -46.34 -4.69
CA MET A 554 -4.81 -45.81 -5.55
C MET A 554 -5.38 -44.51 -4.99
N ASN A 555 -5.79 -44.48 -3.72
CA ASN A 555 -6.36 -43.32 -3.07
C ASN A 555 -5.31 -42.20 -2.94
N ASP A 556 -4.09 -42.53 -2.57
CA ASP A 556 -3.01 -41.57 -2.35
C ASP A 556 -2.48 -40.96 -3.65
N SER A 557 -2.54 -41.73 -4.77
CA SER A 557 -2.28 -41.16 -6.11
C SER A 557 -3.30 -40.10 -6.48
N THR A 558 -4.58 -40.31 -6.13
CA THR A 558 -5.62 -39.30 -6.33
C THR A 558 -5.36 -38.01 -5.51
N TYR A 559 -4.97 -38.19 -4.23
CA TYR A 559 -4.57 -37.02 -3.41
C TYR A 559 -3.36 -36.28 -4.00
N ALA A 560 -2.34 -37.02 -4.44
CA ALA A 560 -1.16 -36.42 -5.06
C ALA A 560 -1.49 -35.65 -6.35
N TYR A 561 -2.39 -36.21 -7.18
CA TYR A 561 -2.91 -35.53 -8.35
C TYR A 561 -3.65 -34.23 -7.99
N ASN A 562 -4.56 -34.26 -7.00
CA ASN A 562 -5.31 -33.11 -6.55
C ASN A 562 -4.40 -32.01 -5.98
N ILE A 563 -3.39 -32.39 -5.16
CA ILE A 563 -2.38 -31.45 -4.64
C ILE A 563 -1.69 -30.73 -5.81
N SER A 564 -1.19 -31.50 -6.78
CA SER A 564 -0.51 -30.94 -7.96
C SER A 564 -1.43 -30.01 -8.74
N LYS A 565 -2.65 -30.45 -9.07
CA LYS A 565 -3.66 -29.70 -9.82
C LYS A 565 -4.01 -28.38 -9.13
N ASN A 566 -4.30 -28.42 -7.82
CA ASN A 566 -4.71 -27.25 -7.05
C ASN A 566 -3.55 -26.24 -6.93
N LEU A 567 -2.33 -26.71 -6.65
CA LEU A 567 -1.16 -25.83 -6.58
C LEU A 567 -0.81 -25.19 -7.93
N VAL A 568 -0.97 -25.92 -9.03
CA VAL A 568 -0.73 -25.40 -10.39
C VAL A 568 -1.80 -24.36 -10.76
N ALA A 569 -3.09 -24.62 -10.44
CA ALA A 569 -4.16 -23.66 -10.67
C ALA A 569 -3.96 -22.36 -9.87
N MET A 570 -3.55 -22.47 -8.62
CA MET A 570 -3.18 -21.33 -7.78
C MET A 570 -2.01 -20.56 -8.38
N ALA A 571 -0.94 -21.24 -8.82
CA ALA A 571 0.25 -20.60 -9.39
C ALA A 571 -0.10 -19.83 -10.67
N GLU A 572 -0.94 -20.38 -11.54
CA GLU A 572 -1.44 -19.72 -12.73
C GLU A 572 -2.23 -18.45 -12.41
N ALA A 573 -3.09 -18.49 -11.38
CA ALA A 573 -3.91 -17.35 -10.99
C ALA A 573 -3.12 -16.21 -10.30
N ILE A 574 -2.04 -16.54 -9.57
CA ILE A 574 -1.35 -15.59 -8.69
C ILE A 574 -0.03 -15.10 -9.27
N PHE A 575 0.73 -15.95 -9.94
CA PHE A 575 2.09 -15.63 -10.37
C PHE A 575 2.22 -15.29 -11.85
N ILE A 576 1.25 -15.68 -12.70
CA ILE A 576 1.31 -15.38 -14.13
C ILE A 576 0.68 -14.00 -14.40
N PRO A 577 1.40 -13.07 -15.04
CA PRO A 577 0.87 -11.76 -15.40
C PRO A 577 -0.30 -11.89 -16.39
N LYS A 578 -1.42 -11.25 -16.10
CA LYS A 578 -2.57 -11.16 -17.03
C LYS A 578 -2.36 -9.98 -17.99
N THR A 579 -1.44 -10.10 -18.92
CA THR A 579 -1.36 -9.15 -20.03
C THR A 579 -2.48 -9.42 -21.03
N SER A 580 -3.03 -8.37 -21.65
CA SER A 580 -4.15 -8.45 -22.60
C SER A 580 -3.88 -9.38 -23.81
N ASP A 581 -2.62 -9.65 -24.12
CA ASP A 581 -2.22 -10.52 -25.21
C ASP A 581 -2.32 -12.02 -24.86
N ILE A 582 -2.25 -12.38 -23.59
CA ILE A 582 -2.36 -13.79 -23.14
C ILE A 582 -3.79 -14.32 -23.22
N LYS A 583 -4.82 -13.48 -23.07
CA LYS A 583 -6.23 -13.89 -23.30
C LYS A 583 -6.49 -14.38 -24.74
N ASN A 584 -5.71 -13.90 -25.70
CA ASN A 584 -5.78 -14.36 -27.09
C ASN A 584 -5.00 -15.66 -27.35
N ILE A 585 -4.02 -15.98 -26.50
CA ILE A 585 -3.21 -17.20 -26.59
C ILE A 585 -3.96 -18.41 -26.01
N ASP A 586 -4.72 -18.25 -24.93
CA ASP A 586 -5.55 -19.33 -24.34
C ASP A 586 -6.63 -19.87 -25.30
N ASN A 587 -7.06 -19.07 -26.28
CA ASN A 587 -8.03 -19.51 -27.30
C ASN A 587 -7.37 -20.11 -28.56
N HIS A 588 -6.04 -19.98 -28.76
CA HIS A 588 -5.37 -20.42 -29.97
C HIS A 588 -4.12 -21.30 -29.77
N MET A 589 -3.62 -21.45 -28.52
CA MET A 589 -2.54 -22.39 -28.21
C MET A 589 -2.97 -23.40 -27.13
N ILE A 590 -3.75 -24.38 -27.52
CA ILE A 590 -3.51 -25.74 -27.03
C ILE A 590 -2.18 -26.11 -27.69
N ILE A 591 -1.06 -25.79 -27.04
CA ILE A 591 0.25 -26.35 -27.41
C ILE A 591 0.06 -27.85 -27.21
N ASN A 592 0.06 -28.61 -28.30
CA ASN A 592 -0.09 -30.05 -28.28
C ASN A 592 1.02 -30.66 -27.42
N GLU A 593 0.73 -31.77 -26.76
CA GLU A 593 1.74 -32.51 -25.96
C GLU A 593 3.01 -32.81 -26.77
N GLU A 594 2.91 -32.96 -28.10
CA GLU A 594 4.04 -33.15 -29.03
C GLU A 594 4.93 -31.90 -29.17
N ASP A 595 4.32 -30.71 -29.23
CA ASP A 595 5.06 -29.45 -29.37
C ASP A 595 5.86 -29.12 -28.11
N ILE A 596 5.25 -29.38 -26.93
CA ILE A 596 5.95 -29.20 -25.64
C ILE A 596 7.10 -30.20 -25.51
N LYS A 597 6.89 -31.44 -25.93
CA LYS A 597 7.93 -32.46 -25.89
C LYS A 597 9.12 -32.10 -26.82
N THR A 598 8.81 -31.56 -27.99
CA THR A 598 9.81 -31.09 -28.97
C THR A 598 10.60 -29.90 -28.42
N MET A 599 9.93 -28.90 -27.80
CA MET A 599 10.59 -27.74 -27.18
C MET A 599 11.46 -28.15 -25.97
N MET A 600 11.01 -29.15 -25.19
CA MET A 600 11.81 -29.68 -24.07
C MET A 600 13.05 -30.45 -24.55
N GLU A 601 12.96 -31.20 -25.66
CA GLU A 601 14.10 -31.91 -26.27
C GLU A 601 15.10 -30.93 -26.89
N GLU A 602 14.65 -29.85 -27.52
CA GLU A 602 15.50 -28.79 -28.04
C GLU A 602 16.23 -28.04 -26.92
N LYS A 603 15.54 -27.68 -25.83
CA LYS A 603 16.17 -27.02 -24.68
C LYS A 603 17.19 -27.93 -23.99
N ALA A 604 16.91 -29.21 -23.84
CA ALA A 604 17.85 -30.18 -23.29
C ALA A 604 19.09 -30.38 -24.17
N LYS A 605 18.94 -30.19 -25.50
CA LYS A 605 20.09 -30.18 -26.44
C LYS A 605 20.94 -28.92 -26.27
N ILE A 606 20.30 -27.75 -26.18
CA ILE A 606 20.98 -26.46 -25.97
C ILE A 606 21.73 -26.45 -24.63
N GLU A 607 21.12 -26.92 -23.54
CA GLU A 607 21.79 -27.01 -22.24
C GLU A 607 23.00 -27.94 -22.25
N LYS A 608 22.92 -29.06 -22.98
CA LYS A 608 24.07 -29.97 -23.17
C LYS A 608 25.17 -29.33 -24.02
N GLU A 609 24.83 -28.53 -25.01
CA GLU A 609 25.81 -27.80 -25.83
C GLU A 609 26.50 -26.68 -25.05
N VAL A 610 25.74 -25.92 -24.22
CA VAL A 610 26.30 -24.90 -23.34
C VAL A 610 27.26 -25.51 -22.31
N GLN A 611 26.84 -26.61 -21.64
CA GLN A 611 27.73 -27.33 -20.70
C GLN A 611 28.98 -27.91 -21.38
N LYS A 612 28.88 -28.26 -22.66
CA LYS A 612 30.02 -28.76 -23.44
C LYS A 612 30.99 -27.63 -23.85
N GLN A 613 30.45 -26.44 -24.12
CA GLN A 613 31.23 -25.23 -24.38
C GLN A 613 31.95 -24.74 -23.12
N GLU A 614 31.24 -24.67 -21.97
CA GLU A 614 31.85 -24.30 -20.68
C GLU A 614 32.98 -25.26 -20.26
N LYS A 615 32.79 -26.57 -20.48
CA LYS A 615 33.86 -27.56 -20.22
C LYS A 615 35.06 -27.43 -21.18
N THR A 616 34.81 -26.95 -22.39
CA THR A 616 35.87 -26.75 -23.40
C THR A 616 36.65 -25.45 -23.14
N GLU A 617 35.96 -24.40 -22.65
CA GLU A 617 36.59 -23.15 -22.23
C GLU A 617 37.42 -23.33 -20.96
N LYS A 618 36.92 -24.02 -19.94
CA LYS A 618 37.71 -24.35 -18.74
C LYS A 618 38.96 -25.19 -19.04
N LYS A 619 38.89 -26.07 -20.04
CA LYS A 619 40.08 -26.83 -20.49
C LYS A 619 41.09 -25.99 -21.28
N LYS A 620 40.68 -24.87 -21.86
CA LYS A 620 41.56 -23.93 -22.55
C LYS A 620 42.19 -22.90 -21.59
N GLU A 621 41.60 -22.67 -20.44
CA GLU A 621 42.17 -21.81 -19.39
C GLU A 621 43.15 -22.56 -18.47
N GLU A 622 43.12 -23.93 -18.46
CA GLU A 622 44.04 -24.77 -17.70
C GLU A 622 45.29 -25.23 -18.52
N LEU A 623 45.37 -24.85 -19.79
CA LEU A 623 46.54 -25.09 -20.68
C LEU A 623 47.24 -23.77 -21.01
#